data_077f50239372d161cf72effa8b89562a
#
_entry.id   077f50239372d161cf72effa8b89562a
#
_cell.length_a   1.000
_cell.length_b   1.000
_cell.length_c   1.000
_cell.angle_alpha   90.00
_cell.angle_beta   90.00
_cell.angle_gamma   90.00
#
_symmetry.space_group_name_H-M   'P 1'
#
loop_
_entity.id
_entity.type
_entity.pdbx_description
1 polymer ?
#
loop_
_entity_poly.entity_id
_entity_poly.type
_entity_poly.pdbx_seq_one_letter_code
_entity_poly.pdbx_strand_id
1 'polypeptide(L)'
;DVYDIDFIPNEFFRADDNCTFVGFRNQIKKAREAGYKLPVERTIFMTGMAPDEWWVNMSRVNGIDATDPAQYTQSEIICAEQNEEIVRYLKAYIPGFENAYVDRVAPFMGIRETRRIVGEYILTEDDIFNCARFDDVIAVASYPVDLHHPVGGDCSLYWCPDCYDIPYRCLIPQKIDGLIVAGRNVSMTHLALASARVMAPA
;
A
#
# COMPACT_ATOMS: atom_id res chain seq x y z
N ASP A 1 -7.44 -11.96 10.00
CA ASP A 1 -8.73 -11.65 9.37
C ASP A 1 -8.77 -10.18 8.92
N VAL A 2 -9.51 -9.91 7.85
CA VAL A 2 -9.72 -8.55 7.31
C VAL A 2 -11.20 -8.23 7.37
N TYR A 3 -11.55 -7.14 8.04
CA TYR A 3 -12.92 -6.67 8.16
C TYR A 3 -13.11 -5.37 7.37
N ASP A 4 -14.03 -5.36 6.40
CA ASP A 4 -14.47 -4.15 5.70
C ASP A 4 -15.77 -3.67 6.34
N ILE A 5 -15.69 -2.58 7.09
CA ILE A 5 -16.79 -2.11 7.94
C ILE A 5 -16.94 -0.59 7.88
N ASP A 6 -18.18 -0.13 7.88
CA ASP A 6 -18.52 1.29 8.00
C ASP A 6 -18.75 1.72 9.45
N PHE A 7 -18.97 0.77 10.36
CA PHE A 7 -19.17 1.01 11.78
C PHE A 7 -18.69 -0.20 12.60
N ILE A 8 -17.88 0.05 13.63
CA ILE A 8 -17.50 -0.98 14.61
C ILE A 8 -18.17 -0.69 15.95
N PRO A 9 -18.94 -1.64 16.53
CA PRO A 9 -19.28 -1.60 17.92
C PRO A 9 -18.03 -1.68 18.81
N ASN A 10 -18.01 -0.98 19.94
CA ASN A 10 -16.89 -0.97 20.90
C ASN A 10 -16.38 -2.35 21.35
N GLU A 11 -17.19 -3.38 21.15
CA GLU A 11 -16.92 -4.77 21.52
C GLU A 11 -15.92 -5.47 20.57
N PHE A 12 -15.61 -4.88 19.42
CA PHE A 12 -14.70 -5.47 18.41
C PHE A 12 -13.22 -5.24 18.71
N PHE A 13 -12.88 -4.28 19.55
CA PHE A 13 -11.48 -4.00 19.87
C PHE A 13 -10.98 -4.92 20.98
N ARG A 14 -10.72 -6.19 20.63
CA ARG A 14 -10.02 -7.12 21.52
C ARG A 14 -8.55 -7.14 21.16
N ALA A 15 -7.71 -6.92 22.16
CA ALA A 15 -6.26 -6.92 22.03
C ALA A 15 -5.67 -8.29 21.60
N ASP A 16 -6.46 -9.34 21.63
CA ASP A 16 -5.99 -10.71 21.43
C ASP A 16 -6.13 -11.20 19.97
N ASP A 17 -6.83 -10.45 19.12
CA ASP A 17 -7.10 -10.83 17.74
C ASP A 17 -6.14 -10.13 16.78
N ASN A 18 -5.33 -10.89 16.04
CA ASN A 18 -4.56 -10.37 14.92
C ASN A 18 -5.51 -10.05 13.76
N CYS A 19 -5.90 -8.80 13.65
CA CYS A 19 -6.89 -8.38 12.65
C CYS A 19 -6.51 -7.08 11.93
N THR A 20 -7.09 -6.91 10.75
CA THR A 20 -7.02 -5.69 9.97
C THR A 20 -8.43 -5.13 9.80
N PHE A 21 -8.60 -3.87 10.13
CA PHE A 21 -9.84 -3.14 9.93
C PHE A 21 -9.71 -2.21 8.74
N VAL A 22 -10.67 -2.30 7.82
CA VAL A 22 -10.76 -1.45 6.63
C VAL A 22 -12.19 -0.92 6.53
N GLY A 23 -12.38 0.40 6.47
CA GLY A 23 -13.72 0.97 6.37
C GLY A 23 -13.85 2.33 7.00
N PHE A 24 -14.89 2.54 7.80
CA PHE A 24 -15.19 3.82 8.46
C PHE A 24 -15.39 4.99 7.48
N ARG A 25 -15.90 4.71 6.28
CA ARG A 25 -16.13 5.73 5.25
C ARG A 25 -17.06 6.84 5.73
N ASN A 26 -18.08 6.46 6.52
CA ASN A 26 -19.02 7.42 7.11
C ASN A 26 -18.35 8.35 8.12
N GLN A 27 -17.41 7.85 8.93
CA GLN A 27 -16.63 8.64 9.88
C GLN A 27 -15.66 9.57 9.15
N ILE A 28 -14.98 9.10 8.11
CA ILE A 28 -14.13 9.93 7.24
C ILE A 28 -14.96 11.06 6.61
N LYS A 29 -16.15 10.75 6.09
CA LYS A 29 -17.04 11.77 5.50
C LYS A 29 -17.42 12.83 6.53
N LYS A 30 -17.89 12.42 7.72
CA LYS A 30 -18.24 13.35 8.82
C LYS A 30 -17.05 14.20 9.25
N ALA A 31 -15.86 13.61 9.36
CA ALA A 31 -14.66 14.32 9.72
C ALA A 31 -14.28 15.38 8.67
N ARG A 32 -14.37 15.03 7.37
CA ARG A 32 -14.14 15.99 6.27
C ARG A 32 -15.15 17.14 6.28
N GLU A 33 -16.44 16.86 6.53
CA GLU A 33 -17.48 17.89 6.71
C GLU A 33 -17.18 18.82 7.91
N ALA A 34 -16.49 18.30 8.93
CA ALA A 34 -16.00 19.08 10.07
C ALA A 34 -14.64 19.75 9.83
N GLY A 35 -14.08 19.67 8.61
CA GLY A 35 -12.84 20.37 8.21
C GLY A 35 -11.54 19.57 8.30
N TYR A 36 -11.58 18.28 8.63
CA TYR A 36 -10.40 17.41 8.63
C TYR A 36 -9.89 17.14 7.21
N LYS A 37 -8.58 17.25 7.01
CA LYS A 37 -7.92 17.02 5.71
C LYS A 37 -7.36 15.60 5.62
N LEU A 38 -8.23 14.62 5.49
CA LEU A 38 -7.84 13.22 5.42
C LEU A 38 -7.49 12.80 3.98
N PRO A 39 -6.33 12.17 3.73
CA PRO A 39 -5.85 11.86 2.38
C PRO A 39 -6.50 10.62 1.75
N VAL A 40 -7.30 9.86 2.52
CA VAL A 40 -7.89 8.58 2.12
C VAL A 40 -9.40 8.56 2.34
N GLU A 41 -10.12 7.68 1.61
CA GLU A 41 -11.58 7.53 1.70
C GLU A 41 -12.01 6.52 2.78
N ARG A 42 -11.07 5.78 3.34
CA ARG A 42 -11.32 4.75 4.35
C ARG A 42 -10.20 4.71 5.36
N THR A 43 -10.53 4.35 6.59
CA THR A 43 -9.56 4.07 7.64
C THR A 43 -9.02 2.66 7.47
N ILE A 44 -7.70 2.48 7.61
CA ILE A 44 -7.04 1.18 7.59
C ILE A 44 -6.12 1.14 8.80
N PHE A 45 -6.37 0.19 9.70
CA PHE A 45 -5.48 -0.09 10.81
C PHE A 45 -5.44 -1.59 11.13
N MET A 46 -4.32 -2.02 11.64
CA MET A 46 -4.00 -3.41 11.93
C MET A 46 -3.49 -3.51 13.36
N THR A 47 -3.76 -4.64 14.03
CA THR A 47 -3.15 -4.94 15.33
C THR A 47 -1.63 -4.94 15.22
N GLY A 48 -0.97 -4.34 16.20
CA GLY A 48 0.48 -4.32 16.33
C GLY A 48 1.01 -5.53 17.08
N MET A 49 2.26 -5.42 17.54
CA MET A 49 2.94 -6.51 18.28
C MET A 49 2.55 -6.51 19.77
N ALA A 50 2.19 -5.37 20.32
CA ALA A 50 1.71 -5.24 21.70
C ALA A 50 0.17 -5.13 21.71
N PRO A 51 -0.48 -5.50 22.81
CA PRO A 51 -1.95 -5.54 22.90
C PRO A 51 -2.65 -4.20 22.64
N ASP A 52 -1.99 -3.09 22.89
CA ASP A 52 -2.48 -1.72 22.72
C ASP A 52 -1.81 -0.96 21.57
N GLU A 53 -1.02 -1.66 20.75
CA GLU A 53 -0.35 -1.12 19.57
C GLU A 53 -1.19 -1.34 18.31
N TRP A 54 -1.33 -0.27 17.51
CA TRP A 54 -2.05 -0.30 16.24
C TRP A 54 -1.20 0.31 15.11
N TRP A 55 -1.09 -0.41 14.00
CA TRP A 55 -0.48 0.09 12.79
C TRP A 55 -1.54 0.78 11.93
N VAL A 56 -1.31 2.03 11.59
CA VAL A 56 -2.25 2.83 10.79
C VAL A 56 -1.65 3.09 9.41
N ASN A 57 -2.39 2.72 8.36
CA ASN A 57 -1.99 2.91 6.96
C ASN A 57 -2.94 3.91 6.28
N MET A 58 -2.74 5.19 6.52
CA MET A 58 -3.63 6.24 6.01
C MET A 58 -2.90 7.43 5.37
N SER A 59 -1.63 7.69 5.68
CA SER A 59 -0.89 8.79 5.02
C SER A 59 -0.60 8.45 3.56
N ARG A 60 -0.67 9.46 2.68
CA ARG A 60 -0.54 9.27 1.23
C ARG A 60 -0.17 10.56 0.51
N VAL A 61 0.80 10.48 -0.38
CA VAL A 61 1.16 11.54 -1.33
C VAL A 61 1.15 10.97 -2.74
N ASN A 62 0.54 11.70 -3.67
CA ASN A 62 0.46 11.34 -5.08
C ASN A 62 1.05 12.44 -5.96
N GLY A 63 1.35 12.10 -7.22
CA GLY A 63 1.74 13.08 -8.24
C GLY A 63 3.14 13.65 -8.05
N ILE A 64 4.03 12.89 -7.40
CA ILE A 64 5.43 13.27 -7.18
C ILE A 64 6.38 12.39 -7.97
N ASP A 65 7.53 12.92 -8.33
CA ASP A 65 8.69 12.15 -8.74
C ASP A 65 9.59 11.87 -7.52
N ALA A 66 9.47 10.67 -6.95
CA ALA A 66 10.29 10.28 -5.80
C ALA A 66 11.77 10.01 -6.13
N THR A 67 12.19 10.19 -7.38
CA THR A 67 13.61 10.24 -7.79
C THR A 67 14.21 11.64 -7.69
N ASP A 68 13.38 12.66 -7.50
CA ASP A 68 13.80 14.03 -7.19
C ASP A 68 13.87 14.21 -5.66
N PRO A 69 15.07 14.47 -5.10
CA PRO A 69 15.24 14.61 -3.64
C PRO A 69 14.39 15.73 -3.03
N ALA A 70 14.14 16.81 -3.77
CA ALA A 70 13.33 17.92 -3.26
C ALA A 70 11.85 17.51 -3.14
N GLN A 71 11.29 16.84 -4.14
CA GLN A 71 9.93 16.32 -4.09
C GLN A 71 9.77 15.20 -3.04
N TYR A 72 10.80 14.35 -2.91
CA TYR A 72 10.83 13.34 -1.86
C TYR A 72 10.75 14.00 -0.46
N THR A 73 11.62 14.96 -0.18
CA THR A 73 11.64 15.70 1.10
C THR A 73 10.31 16.40 1.37
N GLN A 74 9.74 17.06 0.38
CA GLN A 74 8.44 17.71 0.51
C GLN A 74 7.33 16.70 0.84
N SER A 75 7.40 15.50 0.28
CA SER A 75 6.43 14.44 0.56
C SER A 75 6.54 13.90 1.99
N GLU A 76 7.74 13.80 2.56
CA GLU A 76 7.94 13.44 3.97
C GLU A 76 7.30 14.48 4.90
N ILE A 77 7.44 15.78 4.58
CA ILE A 77 6.81 16.87 5.34
C ILE A 77 5.28 16.74 5.27
N ILE A 78 4.72 16.53 4.07
CA ILE A 78 3.28 16.34 3.89
C ILE A 78 2.78 15.11 4.66
N CYS A 79 3.52 14.00 4.64
CA CYS A 79 3.16 12.81 5.40
C CYS A 79 3.17 13.06 6.92
N ALA A 80 4.12 13.85 7.42
CA ALA A 80 4.17 14.22 8.83
C ALA A 80 2.95 15.04 9.25
N GLU A 81 2.55 16.05 8.46
CA GLU A 81 1.33 16.84 8.69
C GLU A 81 0.06 15.97 8.63
N GLN A 82 0.00 15.04 7.67
CA GLN A 82 -1.10 14.08 7.57
C GLN A 82 -1.18 13.17 8.80
N ASN A 83 -0.06 12.72 9.34
CA ASN A 83 -0.04 11.85 10.52
C ASN A 83 -0.64 12.54 11.74
N GLU A 84 -0.35 13.82 11.95
CA GLU A 84 -0.97 14.62 13.03
C GLU A 84 -2.50 14.70 12.84
N GLU A 85 -2.94 14.98 11.63
CA GLU A 85 -4.36 15.10 11.32
C GLU A 85 -5.10 13.76 11.45
N ILE A 86 -4.46 12.65 11.02
CA ILE A 86 -4.99 11.29 11.16
C ILE A 86 -5.17 10.94 12.63
N VAL A 87 -4.20 11.24 13.50
CA VAL A 87 -4.33 10.97 14.94
C VAL A 87 -5.46 11.78 15.55
N ARG A 88 -5.61 13.05 15.21
CA ARG A 88 -6.75 13.89 15.64
C ARG A 88 -8.09 13.28 15.22
N TYR A 89 -8.17 12.79 13.98
CA TYR A 89 -9.35 12.09 13.47
C TYR A 89 -9.63 10.80 14.25
N LEU A 90 -8.64 9.94 14.42
CA LEU A 90 -8.81 8.67 15.16
C LEU A 90 -9.35 8.92 16.56
N LYS A 91 -8.76 9.89 17.29
CA LYS A 91 -9.21 10.25 18.65
C LYS A 91 -10.64 10.77 18.70
N ALA A 92 -11.09 11.49 17.67
CA ALA A 92 -12.41 12.13 17.66
C ALA A 92 -13.54 11.23 17.12
N TYR A 93 -13.21 10.27 16.24
CA TYR A 93 -14.23 9.54 15.48
C TYR A 93 -14.16 8.02 15.62
N ILE A 94 -13.05 7.46 16.12
CA ILE A 94 -12.89 6.01 16.23
C ILE A 94 -12.90 5.60 17.71
N PRO A 95 -13.91 4.87 18.17
CA PRO A 95 -13.98 4.40 19.55
C PRO A 95 -12.75 3.59 19.96
N GLY A 96 -12.24 3.84 21.17
CA GLY A 96 -11.04 3.19 21.70
C GLY A 96 -9.74 3.93 21.41
N PHE A 97 -9.76 4.97 20.53
CA PHE A 97 -8.59 5.79 20.21
C PHE A 97 -8.56 7.15 20.93
N GLU A 98 -9.45 7.40 21.88
CA GLU A 98 -9.60 8.71 22.56
C GLU A 98 -8.28 9.18 23.20
N ASN A 99 -7.49 8.26 23.72
CA ASN A 99 -6.21 8.54 24.39
C ASN A 99 -4.99 8.11 23.54
N ALA A 100 -5.20 7.74 22.27
CA ALA A 100 -4.13 7.30 21.41
C ALA A 100 -3.07 8.41 21.18
N TYR A 101 -1.84 8.00 20.99
CA TYR A 101 -0.71 8.85 20.60
C TYR A 101 0.15 8.12 19.59
N VAL A 102 0.98 8.85 18.87
CA VAL A 102 1.95 8.25 17.94
C VAL A 102 3.14 7.74 18.74
N ASP A 103 3.32 6.43 18.81
CA ASP A 103 4.52 5.83 19.39
C ASP A 103 5.71 5.96 18.43
N ARG A 104 5.49 5.62 17.18
CA ARG A 104 6.51 5.74 16.13
C ARG A 104 5.89 5.92 14.75
N VAL A 105 6.67 6.45 13.83
CA VAL A 105 6.37 6.56 12.40
C VAL A 105 7.38 5.74 11.62
N ALA A 106 7.01 5.23 10.45
CA ALA A 106 7.97 4.58 9.56
C ALA A 106 9.17 5.51 9.29
N PRO A 107 10.42 5.01 9.35
CA PRO A 107 11.61 5.84 9.22
C PRO A 107 11.77 6.46 7.83
N PHE A 108 11.11 5.89 6.83
CA PHE A 108 11.11 6.35 5.45
C PHE A 108 9.72 6.24 4.84
N MET A 109 9.39 7.15 3.94
CA MET A 109 8.17 7.06 3.15
C MET A 109 8.19 5.80 2.27
N GLY A 110 7.10 5.06 2.25
CA GLY A 110 6.92 3.86 1.43
C GLY A 110 6.70 4.20 -0.04
N ILE A 111 7.77 4.32 -0.82
CA ILE A 111 7.69 4.55 -2.26
C ILE A 111 7.22 3.28 -2.95
N ARG A 112 6.11 3.36 -3.68
CA ARG A 112 5.51 2.20 -4.36
C ARG A 112 6.15 1.91 -5.71
N GLU A 113 6.52 2.96 -6.45
CA GLU A 113 7.07 2.87 -7.80
C GLU A 113 7.92 4.10 -8.13
N THR A 114 9.04 3.87 -8.83
CA THR A 114 9.85 4.91 -9.45
C THR A 114 10.41 4.39 -10.77
N ARG A 115 11.69 3.96 -10.78
CA ARG A 115 12.39 3.44 -11.96
C ARG A 115 12.28 1.92 -12.01
N ARG A 116 12.08 1.41 -13.21
CA ARG A 116 12.14 -0.02 -13.52
C ARG A 116 13.20 -0.25 -14.59
N ILE A 117 13.83 -1.41 -14.58
CA ILE A 117 14.73 -1.81 -15.68
C ILE A 117 13.91 -2.23 -16.90
N VAL A 118 14.56 -2.23 -18.05
CA VAL A 118 14.10 -2.98 -19.22
C VAL A 118 14.85 -4.30 -19.22
N GLY A 119 14.17 -5.35 -18.78
CA GLY A 119 14.70 -6.71 -18.68
C GLY A 119 14.56 -7.48 -19.98
N GLU A 120 15.11 -8.69 -20.02
CA GLU A 120 14.92 -9.64 -21.13
C GLU A 120 13.46 -10.04 -21.34
N TYR A 121 12.66 -9.95 -20.30
CA TYR A 121 11.22 -10.04 -20.34
C TYR A 121 10.59 -8.87 -19.57
N ILE A 122 9.46 -8.37 -20.05
CA ILE A 122 8.65 -7.37 -19.35
C ILE A 122 7.34 -8.04 -18.98
N LEU A 123 7.14 -8.32 -17.69
CA LEU A 123 5.88 -8.88 -17.21
C LEU A 123 4.75 -7.86 -17.38
N THR A 124 3.64 -8.30 -17.94
CA THR A 124 2.51 -7.45 -18.29
C THR A 124 1.27 -7.78 -17.47
N GLU A 125 0.27 -6.91 -17.49
CA GLU A 125 -1.07 -7.19 -16.94
C GLU A 125 -1.75 -8.37 -17.63
N ASP A 126 -1.50 -8.58 -18.93
CA ASP A 126 -2.04 -9.73 -19.66
C ASP A 126 -1.49 -11.05 -19.11
N ASP A 127 -0.20 -11.09 -18.74
CA ASP A 127 0.39 -12.27 -18.08
C ASP A 127 -0.32 -12.56 -16.75
N ILE A 128 -0.61 -11.52 -15.97
CA ILE A 128 -1.29 -11.65 -14.68
C ILE A 128 -2.72 -12.18 -14.85
N PHE A 129 -3.51 -11.55 -15.72
CA PHE A 129 -4.92 -11.94 -15.89
C PHE A 129 -5.11 -13.24 -16.65
N ASN A 130 -4.12 -13.65 -17.44
CA ASN A 130 -4.10 -14.99 -18.08
C ASN A 130 -3.41 -16.07 -17.23
N CYS A 131 -2.97 -15.74 -15.99
CA CYS A 131 -2.30 -16.67 -15.10
C CYS A 131 -1.09 -17.34 -15.76
N ALA A 132 -0.25 -16.53 -16.42
CA ALA A 132 0.87 -16.99 -17.26
C ALA A 132 1.84 -17.88 -16.46
N ARG A 133 2.37 -18.92 -17.15
CA ARG A 133 3.36 -19.85 -16.61
C ARG A 133 4.63 -19.78 -17.46
N PHE A 134 5.78 -19.85 -16.80
CA PHE A 134 7.09 -19.72 -17.45
C PHE A 134 8.03 -20.84 -17.01
N ASP A 135 8.86 -21.33 -17.93
CA ASP A 135 9.86 -22.38 -17.64
C ASP A 135 10.95 -21.86 -16.68
N ASP A 136 11.20 -20.56 -16.68
CA ASP A 136 12.19 -19.88 -15.84
C ASP A 136 11.55 -19.16 -14.63
N VAL A 137 10.49 -19.71 -14.08
CA VAL A 137 9.78 -19.16 -12.91
C VAL A 137 10.69 -19.08 -11.68
N ILE A 138 10.68 -17.95 -10.99
CA ILE A 138 11.40 -17.72 -9.73
C ILE A 138 10.48 -17.41 -8.56
N ALA A 139 9.28 -16.90 -8.84
CA ALA A 139 8.27 -16.60 -7.84
C ALA A 139 6.88 -16.79 -8.42
N VAL A 140 5.91 -17.04 -7.54
CA VAL A 140 4.49 -17.17 -7.88
C VAL A 140 3.74 -16.13 -7.06
N ALA A 141 2.84 -15.39 -7.70
CA ALA A 141 2.04 -14.34 -7.07
C ALA A 141 0.57 -14.48 -7.43
N SER A 142 -0.31 -13.97 -6.56
CA SER A 142 -1.77 -13.94 -6.76
C SER A 142 -2.42 -12.69 -6.18
N TYR A 143 -1.61 -11.71 -5.78
CA TYR A 143 -2.13 -10.46 -5.25
C TYR A 143 -2.88 -9.68 -6.34
N PRO A 144 -4.02 -9.04 -6.04
CA PRO A 144 -4.74 -8.25 -7.03
C PRO A 144 -3.92 -7.06 -7.52
N VAL A 145 -4.22 -6.59 -8.72
CA VAL A 145 -3.68 -5.34 -9.24
C VAL A 145 -4.27 -4.19 -8.40
N ASP A 146 -3.48 -3.62 -7.51
CA ASP A 146 -3.85 -2.56 -6.56
C ASP A 146 -3.46 -1.19 -7.11
N LEU A 147 -4.41 -0.53 -7.74
CA LEU A 147 -4.23 0.80 -8.33
C LEU A 147 -4.72 1.89 -7.39
N HIS A 148 -3.82 2.76 -6.99
CA HIS A 148 -4.15 3.98 -6.27
C HIS A 148 -4.40 5.12 -7.25
N HIS A 149 -5.60 5.70 -7.20
CA HIS A 149 -5.95 6.81 -8.09
C HIS A 149 -5.07 8.03 -7.81
N PRO A 150 -4.58 8.72 -8.85
CA PRO A 150 -3.72 9.91 -8.68
C PRO A 150 -4.48 11.09 -8.08
N VAL A 151 -5.79 11.11 -8.20
CA VAL A 151 -6.69 12.13 -7.63
C VAL A 151 -7.70 11.44 -6.73
N GLY A 152 -7.93 12.01 -5.54
CA GLY A 152 -8.79 11.40 -4.53
C GLY A 152 -8.04 10.37 -3.65
N GLY A 153 -8.74 9.79 -2.70
CA GLY A 153 -8.19 8.90 -1.68
C GLY A 153 -8.48 7.41 -1.92
N ASP A 154 -9.05 7.05 -3.06
CA ASP A 154 -9.53 5.68 -3.32
C ASP A 154 -8.50 4.83 -4.09
N CYS A 155 -8.74 3.53 -4.11
CA CYS A 155 -8.00 2.55 -4.90
C CYS A 155 -8.95 1.56 -5.57
N SER A 156 -8.52 1.01 -6.70
CA SER A 156 -9.23 -0.07 -7.39
C SER A 156 -8.42 -1.37 -7.28
N LEU A 157 -9.09 -2.45 -6.93
CA LEU A 157 -8.52 -3.78 -6.85
C LEU A 157 -9.09 -4.64 -7.99
N TYR A 158 -8.22 -5.15 -8.87
CA TYR A 158 -8.59 -6.08 -9.93
C TYR A 158 -8.00 -7.45 -9.60
N TRP A 159 -8.86 -8.39 -9.25
CA TRP A 159 -8.45 -9.71 -8.80
C TRP A 159 -7.92 -10.56 -9.97
N CYS A 160 -6.78 -11.21 -9.74
CA CYS A 160 -6.29 -12.25 -10.64
C CYS A 160 -7.20 -13.47 -10.55
N PRO A 161 -7.50 -14.16 -11.67
CA PRO A 161 -8.32 -15.37 -11.64
C PRO A 161 -7.69 -16.51 -10.82
N ASP A 162 -6.36 -16.61 -10.85
CA ASP A 162 -5.51 -17.56 -10.12
C ASP A 162 -4.12 -16.95 -9.92
N CYS A 163 -3.16 -17.75 -9.52
CA CYS A 163 -1.77 -17.33 -9.42
C CYS A 163 -1.09 -17.25 -10.80
N TYR A 164 -0.11 -16.38 -10.91
CA TYR A 164 0.75 -16.20 -12.08
C TYR A 164 2.23 -16.32 -11.69
N ASP A 165 3.07 -16.68 -12.66
CA ASP A 165 4.51 -16.81 -12.47
C ASP A 165 5.25 -15.49 -12.75
N ILE A 166 6.32 -15.25 -12.02
CA ILE A 166 7.30 -14.20 -12.30
C ILE A 166 8.55 -14.86 -12.86
N PRO A 167 8.91 -14.61 -14.14
CA PRO A 167 10.05 -15.28 -14.76
C PRO A 167 11.39 -14.61 -14.39
N TYR A 168 12.46 -15.39 -14.34
CA TYR A 168 13.81 -14.93 -14.06
C TYR A 168 14.29 -13.83 -15.00
N ARG A 169 13.91 -13.89 -16.27
CA ARG A 169 14.23 -12.87 -17.30
C ARG A 169 13.74 -11.47 -16.97
N CYS A 170 12.77 -11.30 -16.07
CA CYS A 170 12.38 -9.98 -15.57
C CYS A 170 13.46 -9.32 -14.70
N LEU A 171 14.39 -10.10 -14.14
CA LEU A 171 15.49 -9.61 -13.30
C LEU A 171 16.75 -9.28 -14.09
N ILE A 172 16.85 -9.67 -15.35
CA ILE A 172 18.04 -9.57 -16.19
C ILE A 172 17.94 -8.32 -17.09
N PRO A 173 18.76 -7.29 -16.87
CA PRO A 173 18.78 -6.13 -17.75
C PRO A 173 19.24 -6.48 -19.18
N GLN A 174 18.56 -5.97 -20.20
CA GLN A 174 18.92 -6.23 -21.62
C GLN A 174 20.30 -5.73 -22.04
N LYS A 175 20.86 -4.73 -21.36
CA LYS A 175 22.05 -4.00 -21.83
C LYS A 175 23.25 -4.10 -20.89
N ILE A 176 23.15 -4.85 -19.81
CA ILE A 176 24.20 -4.94 -18.79
C ILE A 176 24.38 -6.40 -18.39
N ASP A 177 25.54 -6.96 -18.75
CA ASP A 177 25.88 -8.33 -18.39
C ASP A 177 26.33 -8.44 -16.93
N GLY A 178 26.02 -9.59 -16.30
CA GLY A 178 26.44 -9.88 -14.93
C GLY A 178 25.70 -9.13 -13.83
N LEU A 179 24.59 -8.45 -14.15
CA LEU A 179 23.72 -7.76 -13.21
C LEU A 179 22.38 -8.47 -13.08
N ILE A 180 21.92 -8.65 -11.86
CA ILE A 180 20.58 -9.10 -11.52
C ILE A 180 19.92 -8.00 -10.68
N VAL A 181 18.67 -7.67 -11.00
CA VAL A 181 17.89 -6.62 -10.33
C VAL A 181 16.64 -7.24 -9.70
N ALA A 182 16.40 -6.95 -8.43
CA ALA A 182 15.26 -7.47 -7.67
C ALA A 182 14.50 -6.35 -6.96
N GLY A 183 13.27 -6.63 -6.52
CA GLY A 183 12.40 -5.69 -5.85
C GLY A 183 11.57 -4.83 -6.80
N ARG A 184 11.16 -3.64 -6.37
CA ARG A 184 10.21 -2.78 -7.11
C ARG A 184 10.74 -2.16 -8.41
N ASN A 185 11.98 -2.35 -8.76
CA ASN A 185 12.63 -1.92 -9.99
C ASN A 185 12.78 -3.03 -11.05
N VAL A 186 12.21 -4.19 -10.80
CA VAL A 186 12.14 -5.31 -11.75
C VAL A 186 11.36 -4.93 -13.02
N SER A 187 11.63 -5.66 -14.12
CA SER A 187 11.06 -5.38 -15.45
C SER A 187 9.59 -5.80 -15.55
N MET A 188 8.71 -4.85 -15.31
CA MET A 188 7.25 -5.03 -15.37
C MET A 188 6.56 -3.79 -15.92
N THR A 189 5.34 -3.93 -16.45
CA THR A 189 4.47 -2.77 -16.70
C THR A 189 4.03 -2.13 -15.37
N HIS A 190 3.45 -0.93 -15.43
CA HIS A 190 2.88 -0.28 -14.25
C HIS A 190 1.78 -1.13 -13.57
N LEU A 191 0.90 -1.71 -14.38
CA LEU A 191 -0.20 -2.55 -13.88
C LEU A 191 0.31 -3.86 -13.28
N ALA A 192 1.26 -4.52 -13.94
CA ALA A 192 1.86 -5.74 -13.41
C ALA A 192 2.58 -5.47 -12.09
N LEU A 193 3.33 -4.37 -11.99
CA LEU A 193 4.00 -3.99 -10.75
C LEU A 193 2.99 -3.71 -9.62
N ALA A 194 1.83 -3.15 -9.93
CA ALA A 194 0.79 -2.91 -8.92
C ALA A 194 0.30 -4.19 -8.22
N SER A 195 0.44 -5.35 -8.86
CA SER A 195 0.22 -6.66 -8.24
C SER A 195 1.50 -7.23 -7.58
N ALA A 196 2.63 -7.22 -8.30
CA ALA A 196 3.84 -7.93 -7.89
C ALA A 196 4.69 -7.20 -6.82
N ARG A 197 4.46 -5.92 -6.53
CA ARG A 197 5.27 -5.11 -5.60
C ARG A 197 5.02 -5.38 -4.12
N VAL A 198 4.17 -6.32 -3.76
CA VAL A 198 3.95 -6.73 -2.37
C VAL A 198 5.12 -7.55 -1.83
N MET A 199 5.27 -7.61 -0.50
CA MET A 199 6.47 -8.14 0.14
C MET A 199 6.83 -9.57 -0.24
N ALA A 200 5.87 -10.43 -0.50
CA ALA A 200 6.15 -11.84 -0.76
C ALA A 200 6.80 -12.08 -2.14
N PRO A 201 6.35 -11.44 -3.25
CA PRO A 201 6.97 -11.60 -4.56
C PRO A 201 8.09 -10.59 -4.87
N ALA A 202 8.27 -9.56 -4.08
CA ALA A 202 9.23 -8.47 -4.36
C ALA A 202 10.67 -8.76 -3.87
#